data_1bc77136062d68d90b0901e1c8d6074f
#
_entry.id   1bc77136062d68d90b0901e1c8d6074f
#
_cell.length_a   1.000
_cell.length_b   1.000
_cell.length_c   1.000
_cell.angle_alpha   90.00
_cell.angle_beta   90.00
_cell.angle_gamma   90.00
#
_symmetry.space_group_name_H-M   'P 1'
#
loop_
_entity.id
_entity.type
_entity.pdbx_description
1 polymer ?
#
loop_
_entity_poly.entity_id
_entity_poly.type
_entity_poly.pdbx_seq_one_letter_code
_entity_poly.pdbx_strand_id
1 'polypeptide(L)'
;MISYQPSTNLSQSAEMTYQNMCPYYEQLSVSWEPSKILEQVQGLDNWDILYEGEVIGAIRMSFDSEGGYLRDLQISGAFQNKGLGAKALDEAMRLTKQAGAKKLRLRVFKISPAFHLYERCGFSVVSDDEKFIYMEKLV
;
A
#
# COMPACT_ATOMS: atom_id res chain seq x y z
N MET A 1 -1.87 19.20 5.98
CA MET A 1 -1.13 18.97 4.72
C MET A 1 -0.50 17.57 4.74
N ILE A 2 -0.66 16.84 3.67
CA ILE A 2 -0.05 15.52 3.53
C ILE A 2 1.39 15.64 3.03
N SER A 3 2.28 14.83 3.57
CA SER A 3 3.67 14.75 3.13
C SER A 3 4.19 13.32 3.28
N TYR A 4 5.41 13.07 2.80
CA TYR A 4 5.99 11.73 2.76
C TYR A 4 7.46 11.79 3.11
N GLN A 5 7.95 10.75 3.78
CA GLN A 5 9.37 10.62 4.12
C GLN A 5 9.77 9.14 4.12
N PRO A 6 11.06 8.82 3.90
CA PRO A 6 11.51 7.46 4.12
C PRO A 6 11.19 7.02 5.55
N SER A 7 10.72 5.79 5.71
CA SER A 7 10.30 5.31 7.03
C SER A 7 11.50 5.22 7.98
N THR A 8 11.34 5.76 9.19
CA THR A 8 12.37 5.76 10.22
C THR A 8 12.13 4.72 11.32
N ASN A 9 10.94 4.12 11.36
CA ASN A 9 10.59 3.13 12.38
C ASN A 9 9.70 2.04 11.75
N LEU A 10 10.34 1.02 11.17
CA LEU A 10 9.63 -0.06 10.50
C LEU A 10 8.79 -0.90 11.46
N SER A 11 9.23 -1.06 12.72
CA SER A 11 8.46 -1.80 13.72
C SER A 11 7.12 -1.13 13.99
N GLN A 12 7.10 0.18 14.13
CA GLN A 12 5.87 0.94 14.34
C GLN A 12 4.98 0.89 13.09
N SER A 13 5.59 1.00 11.92
CA SER A 13 4.88 0.90 10.64
C SER A 13 4.23 -0.48 10.46
N ALA A 14 4.94 -1.54 10.82
CA ALA A 14 4.40 -2.90 10.76
C ALA A 14 3.24 -3.09 11.75
N GLU A 15 3.34 -2.53 12.95
CA GLU A 15 2.27 -2.58 13.95
C GLU A 15 1.00 -1.89 13.43
N MET A 16 1.13 -0.72 12.82
CA MET A 16 0.01 -0.01 12.23
C MET A 16 -0.66 -0.83 11.12
N THR A 17 0.15 -1.48 10.27
CA THR A 17 -0.36 -2.36 9.22
C THR A 17 -1.15 -3.52 9.82
N TYR A 18 -0.62 -4.13 10.88
CA TYR A 18 -1.31 -5.21 11.59
C TYR A 18 -2.67 -4.75 12.10
N GLN A 19 -2.74 -3.58 12.74
CA GLN A 19 -3.99 -3.05 13.26
C GLN A 19 -5.04 -2.84 12.14
N ASN A 20 -4.60 -2.33 11.00
CA ASN A 20 -5.49 -2.11 9.85
C ASN A 20 -5.96 -3.42 9.22
N MET A 21 -5.09 -4.42 9.13
CA MET A 21 -5.34 -5.64 8.37
C MET A 21 -5.88 -6.80 9.20
N CYS A 22 -5.88 -6.66 10.52
CA CYS A 22 -6.31 -7.73 11.41
C CYS A 22 -7.68 -8.33 11.06
N PRO A 23 -8.72 -7.50 10.76
CA PRO A 23 -10.03 -8.05 10.38
C PRO A 23 -9.98 -8.91 9.10
N TYR A 24 -9.14 -8.53 8.14
CA TYR A 24 -9.00 -9.30 6.89
C TYR A 24 -8.26 -10.60 7.14
N TYR A 25 -7.23 -10.59 7.98
CA TYR A 25 -6.48 -11.79 8.35
C TYR A 25 -7.38 -12.81 9.05
N GLU A 26 -8.23 -12.35 9.96
CA GLU A 26 -9.20 -13.21 10.64
C GLU A 26 -10.18 -13.82 9.65
N GLN A 27 -10.74 -13.00 8.76
CA GLN A 27 -11.74 -13.45 7.77
C GLN A 27 -11.16 -14.46 6.79
N LEU A 28 -9.88 -14.34 6.45
CA LEU A 28 -9.20 -15.23 5.50
C LEU A 28 -8.51 -16.41 6.19
N SER A 29 -8.63 -16.53 7.51
CA SER A 29 -7.95 -17.56 8.33
C SER A 29 -6.43 -17.52 8.14
N VAL A 30 -5.87 -16.32 7.99
CA VAL A 30 -4.43 -16.09 7.87
C VAL A 30 -3.89 -15.64 9.22
N SER A 31 -2.81 -16.29 9.67
CA SER A 31 -2.19 -15.97 10.95
C SER A 31 -0.95 -15.09 10.72
N TRP A 32 -1.16 -13.77 10.73
CA TRP A 32 -0.08 -12.79 10.64
C TRP A 32 0.10 -12.07 11.96
N GLU A 33 1.35 -11.88 12.35
CA GLU A 33 1.75 -11.12 13.53
C GLU A 33 2.59 -9.92 13.10
N PRO A 34 2.67 -8.86 13.93
CA PRO A 34 3.49 -7.69 13.58
C PRO A 34 4.94 -8.03 13.23
N SER A 35 5.53 -9.03 13.90
CA SER A 35 6.89 -9.46 13.61
C SER A 35 7.04 -10.06 12.20
N LYS A 36 6.04 -10.79 11.73
CA LYS A 36 6.05 -11.35 10.37
C LYS A 36 5.90 -10.25 9.32
N ILE A 37 5.06 -9.27 9.60
CA ILE A 37 4.88 -8.11 8.72
C ILE A 37 6.21 -7.35 8.62
N LEU A 38 6.86 -7.09 9.75
CA LEU A 38 8.16 -6.42 9.80
C LEU A 38 9.18 -7.17 8.94
N GLU A 39 9.25 -8.48 9.08
CA GLU A 39 10.17 -9.32 8.30
C GLU A 39 9.92 -9.16 6.80
N GLN A 40 8.67 -9.15 6.38
CA GLN A 40 8.31 -9.03 4.97
C GLN A 40 8.60 -7.66 4.37
N VAL A 41 8.46 -6.59 5.15
CA VAL A 41 8.62 -5.24 4.62
C VAL A 41 10.06 -4.73 4.66
N GLN A 42 10.96 -5.38 5.37
CA GLN A 42 12.36 -4.93 5.52
C GLN A 42 13.10 -4.77 4.20
N GLY A 43 12.79 -5.60 3.20
CA GLY A 43 13.43 -5.53 1.89
C GLY A 43 12.76 -4.59 0.90
N LEU A 44 11.74 -3.86 1.32
CA LEU A 44 10.99 -2.98 0.44
C LEU A 44 11.42 -1.51 0.62
N ASP A 45 11.06 -0.68 -0.34
CA ASP A 45 11.16 0.77 -0.20
C ASP A 45 9.99 1.23 0.67
N ASN A 46 10.29 1.67 1.89
CA ASN A 46 9.29 2.01 2.89
C ASN A 46 9.22 3.52 3.09
N TRP A 47 8.00 4.06 2.95
CA TRP A 47 7.72 5.48 3.14
C TRP A 47 6.64 5.65 4.19
N ASP A 48 6.82 6.64 5.07
CA ASP A 48 5.77 7.10 5.96
C ASP A 48 4.89 8.10 5.24
N ILE A 49 3.59 8.03 5.48
CA ILE A 49 2.63 9.07 5.09
C ILE A 49 2.39 9.93 6.32
N LEU A 50 2.60 11.24 6.20
CA LEU A 50 2.38 12.17 7.29
C LEU A 50 1.23 13.12 6.97
N TYR A 51 0.43 13.40 7.98
CA TYR A 51 -0.61 14.42 7.90
C TYR A 51 -0.45 15.36 9.09
N GLU A 52 -0.24 16.65 8.80
CA GLU A 52 0.06 17.66 9.83
C GLU A 52 1.23 17.24 10.73
N GLY A 53 2.25 16.60 10.14
CA GLY A 53 3.45 16.16 10.85
C GLY A 53 3.32 14.84 11.61
N GLU A 54 2.15 14.21 11.61
CA GLU A 54 1.90 12.93 12.26
C GLU A 54 1.96 11.78 11.26
N VAL A 55 2.63 10.69 11.61
CA VAL A 55 2.64 9.47 10.76
C VAL A 55 1.28 8.81 10.83
N ILE A 56 0.60 8.75 9.70
CA ILE A 56 -0.76 8.21 9.58
C ILE A 56 -0.86 7.02 8.65
N GLY A 57 0.22 6.64 7.99
CA GLY A 57 0.16 5.56 7.02
C GLY A 57 1.52 5.17 6.48
N ALA A 58 1.50 4.28 5.50
CA ALA A 58 2.70 3.78 4.87
C ALA A 58 2.47 3.49 3.38
N ILE A 59 3.53 3.73 2.60
CA ILE A 59 3.63 3.27 1.21
C ILE A 59 4.82 2.33 1.15
N ARG A 60 4.63 1.14 0.58
CA ARG A 60 5.71 0.16 0.41
C ARG A 60 5.77 -0.28 -1.03
N MET A 61 6.96 -0.17 -1.61
CA MET A 61 7.16 -0.42 -3.03
C MET A 61 8.35 -1.31 -3.28
N SER A 62 8.32 -1.97 -4.44
CA SER A 62 9.48 -2.65 -5.01
C SER A 62 9.48 -2.39 -6.52
N PHE A 63 10.63 -2.63 -7.16
CA PHE A 63 10.80 -2.41 -8.60
C PHE A 63 11.50 -3.60 -9.21
N ASP A 64 11.08 -3.97 -10.42
CA ASP A 64 11.71 -5.03 -11.21
C ASP A 64 11.65 -4.65 -12.69
N SER A 65 11.99 -5.59 -13.58
CA SER A 65 12.01 -5.34 -15.02
C SER A 65 10.64 -5.01 -15.61
N GLU A 66 9.55 -5.35 -14.92
CA GLU A 66 8.19 -5.09 -15.38
C GLU A 66 7.61 -3.78 -14.84
N GLY A 67 8.35 -3.08 -13.99
CA GLY A 67 7.95 -1.78 -13.47
C GLY A 67 7.92 -1.71 -11.96
N GLY A 68 7.13 -0.76 -11.43
CA GLY A 68 6.90 -0.63 -10.01
C GLY A 68 5.84 -1.61 -9.52
N TYR A 69 5.92 -1.96 -8.25
CA TYR A 69 4.92 -2.78 -7.59
C TYR A 69 4.58 -2.11 -6.25
N LEU A 70 3.33 -1.70 -6.09
CA LEU A 70 2.84 -1.19 -4.82
C LEU A 70 2.53 -2.40 -3.94
N ARG A 71 3.44 -2.67 -3.00
CA ARG A 71 3.34 -3.84 -2.14
C ARG A 71 2.35 -3.62 -1.00
N ASP A 72 2.22 -2.37 -0.56
CA ASP A 72 1.34 -2.03 0.54
C ASP A 72 1.02 -0.54 0.52
N LEU A 73 -0.22 -0.20 0.82
CA LEU A 73 -0.70 1.16 1.00
C LEU A 73 -1.63 1.15 2.21
N GLN A 74 -1.19 1.77 3.30
CA GLN A 74 -1.92 1.75 4.55
C GLN A 74 -2.24 3.17 5.00
N ILE A 75 -3.47 3.38 5.45
CA ILE A 75 -3.90 4.62 6.13
C ILE A 75 -4.49 4.19 7.47
N SER A 76 -4.04 4.81 8.55
CA SER A 76 -4.57 4.56 9.89
C SER A 76 -6.09 4.79 9.93
N GLY A 77 -6.81 3.95 10.70
CA GLY A 77 -8.27 3.96 10.70
C GLY A 77 -8.91 5.31 10.94
N ALA A 78 -8.33 6.13 11.84
CA ALA A 78 -8.84 7.47 12.15
C ALA A 78 -8.76 8.44 10.97
N PHE A 79 -7.94 8.14 9.97
CA PHE A 79 -7.68 9.01 8.81
C PHE A 79 -8.23 8.44 7.51
N GLN A 80 -8.92 7.30 7.55
CA GLN A 80 -9.55 6.71 6.37
C GLN A 80 -10.79 7.51 5.94
N ASN A 81 -11.21 7.33 4.69
CA ASN A 81 -12.39 7.98 4.10
C ASN A 81 -12.30 9.51 4.05
N LYS A 82 -11.08 10.04 3.93
CA LYS A 82 -10.82 11.50 3.83
C LYS A 82 -10.08 11.88 2.56
N GLY A 83 -9.99 10.97 1.58
CA GLY A 83 -9.30 11.22 0.31
C GLY A 83 -7.77 11.09 0.40
N LEU A 84 -7.22 10.72 1.55
CA LEU A 84 -5.78 10.64 1.74
C LEU A 84 -5.17 9.44 1.01
N GLY A 85 -5.94 8.34 0.86
CA GLY A 85 -5.50 7.17 0.10
C GLY A 85 -5.24 7.48 -1.36
N ALA A 86 -6.11 8.27 -1.99
CA ALA A 86 -5.94 8.70 -3.38
C ALA A 86 -4.69 9.57 -3.55
N LYS A 87 -4.42 10.46 -2.60
CA LYS A 87 -3.21 11.30 -2.61
C LYS A 87 -1.95 10.47 -2.43
N ALA A 88 -1.99 9.48 -1.54
CA ALA A 88 -0.87 8.57 -1.33
C ALA A 88 -0.61 7.71 -2.57
N LEU A 89 -1.67 7.31 -3.27
CA LEU A 89 -1.54 6.57 -4.51
C LEU A 89 -0.89 7.43 -5.61
N ASP A 90 -1.22 8.72 -5.68
CA ASP A 90 -0.55 9.65 -6.59
C ASP A 90 0.95 9.72 -6.29
N GLU A 91 1.33 9.70 -5.02
CA GLU A 91 2.75 9.68 -4.64
C GLU A 91 3.42 8.38 -5.07
N ALA A 92 2.77 7.24 -4.92
CA ALA A 92 3.29 5.96 -5.39
C ALA A 92 3.52 5.98 -6.90
N MET A 93 2.60 6.59 -7.67
CA MET A 93 2.75 6.75 -9.12
C MET A 93 3.90 7.70 -9.46
N ARG A 94 4.05 8.79 -8.70
CA ARG A 94 5.17 9.72 -8.88
C ARG A 94 6.52 9.03 -8.65
N LEU A 95 6.63 8.24 -7.58
CA LEU A 95 7.84 7.47 -7.26
C LEU A 95 8.16 6.46 -8.37
N THR A 96 7.14 5.82 -8.92
CA THR A 96 7.29 4.87 -10.03
C THR A 96 7.84 5.54 -11.26
N LYS A 97 7.29 6.70 -11.62
CA LYS A 97 7.74 7.47 -12.77
C LYS A 97 9.17 7.99 -12.56
N GLN A 98 9.47 8.47 -11.35
CA GLN A 98 10.81 8.96 -10.99
C GLN A 98 11.87 7.87 -11.11
N ALA A 99 11.51 6.63 -10.79
CA ALA A 99 12.40 5.48 -10.91
C ALA A 99 12.61 5.04 -12.38
N GLY A 100 11.96 5.68 -13.34
CA GLY A 100 12.07 5.34 -14.75
C GLY A 100 11.18 4.19 -15.19
N ALA A 101 10.31 3.70 -14.33
CA ALA A 101 9.35 2.65 -14.67
C ALA A 101 8.16 3.26 -15.39
N LYS A 102 7.51 2.45 -16.24
CA LYS A 102 6.39 2.92 -17.07
C LYS A 102 5.05 2.42 -16.57
N LYS A 103 5.04 1.56 -15.59
CA LYS A 103 3.84 0.88 -15.11
C LYS A 103 3.94 0.65 -13.62
N LEU A 104 2.82 0.85 -12.91
CA LEU A 104 2.66 0.50 -11.50
C LEU A 104 1.65 -0.65 -11.39
N ARG A 105 2.06 -1.71 -10.71
CA ARG A 105 1.24 -2.90 -10.46
C ARG A 105 0.88 -2.97 -8.98
N LEU A 106 -0.21 -3.64 -8.67
CA LEU A 106 -0.59 -3.94 -7.29
C LEU A 106 -1.46 -5.19 -7.24
N ARG A 107 -1.63 -5.71 -6.04
CA ARG A 107 -2.69 -6.69 -5.77
C ARG A 107 -3.50 -6.21 -4.57
N VAL A 108 -4.77 -6.59 -4.52
CA VAL A 108 -5.68 -6.21 -3.46
C VAL A 108 -6.55 -7.41 -3.10
N PHE A 109 -6.84 -7.59 -1.81
CA PHE A 109 -7.77 -8.63 -1.40
C PHE A 109 -9.14 -8.39 -2.04
N LYS A 110 -9.77 -9.45 -2.55
CA LYS A 110 -11.12 -9.38 -3.13
C LYS A 110 -12.14 -8.81 -2.15
N ILE A 111 -11.93 -9.04 -0.85
CA ILE A 111 -12.85 -8.57 0.20
C ILE A 111 -12.57 -7.13 0.64
N SER A 112 -11.50 -6.52 0.15
CA SER A 112 -11.11 -5.16 0.57
C SER A 112 -11.84 -4.10 -0.24
N PRO A 113 -12.38 -3.05 0.41
CA PRO A 113 -12.96 -1.91 -0.30
C PRO A 113 -11.93 -1.08 -1.05
N ALA A 114 -10.64 -1.28 -0.80
CA ALA A 114 -9.57 -0.57 -1.50
C ALA A 114 -9.59 -0.81 -3.01
N PHE A 115 -10.15 -1.92 -3.47
CA PHE A 115 -10.35 -2.17 -4.91
C PHE A 115 -11.02 -0.97 -5.59
N HIS A 116 -12.05 -0.40 -4.98
CA HIS A 116 -12.80 0.71 -5.57
C HIS A 116 -11.95 1.97 -5.67
N LEU A 117 -11.06 2.21 -4.71
CA LEU A 117 -10.09 3.31 -4.77
C LEU A 117 -9.18 3.15 -5.98
N TYR A 118 -8.61 1.96 -6.17
CA TYR A 118 -7.69 1.70 -7.28
C TYR A 118 -8.41 1.84 -8.62
N GLU A 119 -9.62 1.30 -8.71
CA GLU A 119 -10.43 1.43 -9.93
C GLU A 119 -10.73 2.88 -10.27
N ARG A 120 -11.13 3.69 -9.28
CA ARG A 120 -11.39 5.12 -9.48
C ARG A 120 -10.13 5.87 -9.91
N CYS A 121 -8.97 5.43 -9.46
CA CYS A 121 -7.69 6.08 -9.82
C CYS A 121 -7.11 5.58 -11.14
N GLY A 122 -7.87 4.77 -11.89
CA GLY A 122 -7.50 4.40 -13.24
C GLY A 122 -6.75 3.07 -13.37
N PHE A 123 -6.67 2.29 -12.30
CA PHE A 123 -6.09 0.94 -12.37
C PHE A 123 -7.06 -0.03 -13.04
N SER A 124 -6.54 -0.92 -13.86
CA SER A 124 -7.31 -1.94 -14.58
C SER A 124 -6.97 -3.32 -14.03
N VAL A 125 -7.98 -4.19 -13.96
CA VAL A 125 -7.80 -5.59 -13.57
C VAL A 125 -7.09 -6.32 -14.70
N VAL A 126 -6.01 -7.03 -14.37
CA VAL A 126 -5.29 -7.87 -15.35
C VAL A 126 -5.50 -9.36 -15.08
N SER A 127 -5.71 -9.75 -13.83
CA SER A 127 -6.01 -11.14 -13.46
C SER A 127 -6.55 -11.19 -12.03
N ASP A 128 -6.96 -12.37 -11.60
CA ASP A 128 -7.36 -12.61 -10.21
C ASP A 128 -7.06 -14.07 -9.83
N ASP A 129 -7.00 -14.32 -8.54
CA ASP A 129 -6.93 -15.67 -8.00
C ASP A 129 -8.00 -15.83 -6.90
N GLU A 130 -7.85 -16.83 -6.04
CA GLU A 130 -8.83 -17.11 -5.01
C GLU A 130 -9.02 -15.93 -4.04
N LYS A 131 -7.93 -15.24 -3.67
CA LYS A 131 -7.94 -14.20 -2.62
C LYS A 131 -7.72 -12.79 -3.14
N PHE A 132 -7.03 -12.64 -4.28
CA PHE A 132 -6.55 -11.35 -4.75
C PHE A 132 -7.05 -10.98 -6.14
N ILE A 133 -7.14 -9.68 -6.37
CA ILE A 133 -7.28 -9.07 -7.70
C ILE A 133 -5.96 -8.39 -8.00
N TYR A 134 -5.44 -8.63 -9.20
CA TYR A 134 -4.18 -8.03 -9.69
C TYR A 134 -4.51 -6.91 -10.66
N MET A 135 -3.94 -5.75 -10.42
CA MET A 135 -4.25 -4.53 -11.17
C MET A 135 -2.99 -3.82 -11.63
N GLU A 136 -3.11 -3.03 -12.68
CA GLU A 136 -2.00 -2.20 -13.15
C GLU A 136 -2.47 -0.88 -13.76
N LYS A 137 -1.56 0.08 -13.82
CA LYS A 137 -1.77 1.37 -14.48
C LYS A 137 -0.45 1.85 -15.08
N LEU A 138 -0.52 2.39 -16.30
CA LEU A 138 0.61 3.09 -16.91
C LEU A 138 0.80 4.44 -16.21
N VAL A 139 2.05 4.79 -15.98
CA VAL A 139 2.40 6.05 -15.30
C VAL A 139 3.11 7.03 -16.23
#